data_c27a8d8ba0da1488175ddd8b2ddf3986
#
_entry.id   c27a8d8ba0da1488175ddd8b2ddf3986
#
_cell.length_a   1.000
_cell.length_b   1.000
_cell.length_c   1.000
_cell.angle_alpha   90.00
_cell.angle_beta   90.00
_cell.angle_gamma   90.00
#
_symmetry.space_group_name_H-M   'P 1'
#
loop_
_entity.id
_entity.type
_entity.pdbx_description
1 polymer ?
#
loop_
_entity_poly.entity_id
_entity_poly.type
_entity_poly.pdbx_seq_one_letter_code
_entity_poly.pdbx_strand_id
1 'polypeptide(L)'
;MRLDRTTIQDHHFLELVKALDASLKITDGADHAFYNQFNSTDSLDAVIVAYSGTTAVGCGAFRRKEQRTVEIKRMYTLPEYRQQGIARAILAALEAWAVELGHTECILETGVNQVEALAFYPKVGYVPIPKFPPYEKAENSSCFGKKLYI
;
A
#
# COMPACT_ATOMS: atom_id res chain seq x y z
N MET A 1 -16.10 -4.26 11.16
CA MET A 1 -14.73 -4.45 10.65
C MET A 1 -13.72 -4.06 11.71
N ARG A 2 -12.68 -4.85 11.88
CA ARG A 2 -11.60 -4.58 12.83
C ARG A 2 -10.30 -4.34 12.07
N LEU A 3 -9.51 -3.34 12.50
CA LEU A 3 -8.20 -3.06 11.94
C LEU A 3 -7.16 -3.29 13.04
N ASP A 4 -6.25 -4.23 12.81
CA ASP A 4 -5.19 -4.55 13.77
C ASP A 4 -3.84 -4.06 13.27
N ARG A 5 -3.12 -3.35 14.13
CA ARG A 5 -1.70 -3.04 13.92
C ARG A 5 -0.89 -4.29 14.24
N THR A 6 0.00 -4.67 13.36
CA THR A 6 0.79 -5.88 13.49
C THR A 6 2.17 -5.71 12.86
N THR A 7 2.83 -6.82 12.54
CA THR A 7 4.18 -6.81 11.98
C THR A 7 4.26 -7.70 10.75
N ILE A 8 5.42 -7.65 10.07
CA ILE A 8 5.70 -8.48 8.90
C ILE A 8 5.68 -9.99 9.20
N GLN A 9 5.68 -10.38 10.48
CA GLN A 9 5.64 -11.79 10.87
C GLN A 9 4.21 -12.34 10.97
N ASP A 10 3.20 -11.46 10.89
CA ASP A 10 1.79 -11.85 10.95
C ASP A 10 1.44 -12.73 9.76
N HIS A 11 1.01 -13.97 10.03
CA HIS A 11 0.79 -14.91 8.94
C HIS A 11 -0.45 -14.59 8.09
N HIS A 12 -1.46 -13.90 8.65
CA HIS A 12 -2.59 -13.41 7.86
C HIS A 12 -2.12 -12.35 6.86
N PHE A 13 -1.22 -11.47 7.30
CA PHE A 13 -0.60 -10.49 6.41
C PHE A 13 0.18 -11.19 5.30
N LEU A 14 0.99 -12.20 5.64
CA LEU A 14 1.80 -12.92 4.65
C LEU A 14 0.94 -13.67 3.64
N GLU A 15 -0.20 -14.21 4.06
CA GLU A 15 -1.15 -14.84 3.14
C GLU A 15 -1.78 -13.83 2.20
N LEU A 16 -2.16 -12.65 2.71
CA LEU A 16 -2.71 -11.58 1.88
C LEU A 16 -1.67 -11.05 0.89
N VAL A 17 -0.42 -10.92 1.31
CA VAL A 17 0.69 -10.51 0.44
C VAL A 17 0.89 -11.54 -0.67
N LYS A 18 0.78 -12.81 -0.37
CA LYS A 18 0.89 -13.87 -1.38
C LYS A 18 -0.22 -13.74 -2.43
N ALA A 19 -1.44 -13.45 -2.01
CA ALA A 19 -2.56 -13.21 -2.91
C ALA A 19 -2.33 -11.94 -3.75
N LEU A 20 -1.82 -10.89 -3.14
CA LEU A 20 -1.46 -9.65 -3.84
C LEU A 20 -0.40 -9.91 -4.92
N ASP A 21 0.66 -10.63 -4.59
CA ASP A 21 1.73 -10.94 -5.55
C ASP A 21 1.20 -11.73 -6.74
N ALA A 22 0.31 -12.67 -6.51
CA ALA A 22 -0.32 -13.43 -7.58
C ALA A 22 -1.15 -12.52 -8.49
N SER A 23 -1.87 -11.56 -7.91
CA SER A 23 -2.65 -10.57 -8.66
C SER A 23 -1.75 -9.64 -9.47
N LEU A 24 -0.67 -9.15 -8.87
CA LEU A 24 0.29 -8.24 -9.53
C LEU A 24 0.99 -8.93 -10.70
N LYS A 25 1.29 -10.23 -10.57
CA LYS A 25 1.91 -10.99 -11.65
C LYS A 25 1.03 -10.99 -12.91
N ILE A 26 -0.27 -11.07 -12.73
CA ILE A 26 -1.23 -11.04 -13.84
C ILE A 26 -1.30 -9.62 -14.42
N THR A 27 -1.43 -8.61 -13.56
CA THR A 27 -1.68 -7.23 -13.98
C THR A 27 -0.43 -6.58 -14.60
N ASP A 28 0.74 -6.80 -13.99
CA ASP A 28 1.99 -6.20 -14.46
C ASP A 28 2.58 -6.93 -15.67
N GLY A 29 2.19 -8.19 -15.88
CA GLY A 29 2.62 -8.97 -17.04
C GLY A 29 4.15 -9.00 -17.18
N ALA A 30 4.66 -8.50 -18.30
CA ALA A 30 6.09 -8.52 -18.58
C ALA A 30 6.93 -7.70 -17.61
N ASP A 31 6.33 -6.71 -16.92
CA ASP A 31 7.03 -5.86 -15.96
C ASP A 31 7.10 -6.48 -14.56
N HIS A 32 6.49 -7.64 -14.34
CA HIS A 32 6.40 -8.24 -13.00
C HIS A 32 7.78 -8.47 -12.36
N ALA A 33 8.73 -8.99 -13.11
CA ALA A 33 10.07 -9.26 -12.58
C ALA A 33 10.77 -7.98 -12.11
N PHE A 34 10.59 -6.88 -12.84
CA PHE A 34 11.15 -5.58 -12.46
C PHE A 34 10.51 -5.08 -11.17
N TYR A 35 9.17 -5.05 -11.09
CA TYR A 35 8.48 -4.53 -9.91
C TYR A 35 8.61 -5.45 -8.70
N ASN A 36 8.66 -6.77 -8.91
CA ASN A 36 8.73 -7.73 -7.82
C ASN A 36 9.97 -7.53 -6.94
N GLN A 37 11.09 -7.07 -7.51
CA GLN A 37 12.30 -6.82 -6.74
C GLN A 37 12.12 -5.73 -5.67
N PHE A 38 11.12 -4.86 -5.83
CA PHE A 38 10.82 -3.76 -4.90
C PHE A 38 9.67 -4.08 -3.95
N ASN A 39 9.10 -5.27 -4.04
CA ASN A 39 7.93 -5.66 -3.25
C ASN A 39 8.26 -6.49 -2.01
N SER A 40 9.53 -6.44 -1.57
CA SER A 40 9.94 -7.13 -0.35
C SER A 40 9.20 -6.60 0.87
N THR A 41 8.83 -7.50 1.79
CA THR A 41 8.21 -7.15 3.06
C THR A 41 9.25 -6.89 4.17
N ASP A 42 10.54 -7.12 3.90
CA ASP A 42 11.59 -7.13 4.92
C ASP A 42 11.86 -5.76 5.56
N SER A 43 11.51 -4.69 4.86
CA SER A 43 11.78 -3.32 5.31
C SER A 43 10.53 -2.55 5.72
N LEU A 44 9.43 -3.24 6.00
CA LEU A 44 8.19 -2.58 6.42
C LEU A 44 8.22 -2.27 7.92
N ASP A 45 7.85 -1.03 8.25
CA ASP A 45 7.89 -0.52 9.63
C ASP A 45 6.53 -0.59 10.32
N ALA A 46 5.45 -0.65 9.55
CA ALA A 46 4.09 -0.68 10.08
C ALA A 46 3.23 -1.54 9.16
N VAL A 47 2.41 -2.39 9.75
CA VAL A 47 1.51 -3.29 9.02
C VAL A 47 0.14 -3.24 9.67
N ILE A 48 -0.89 -3.17 8.84
CA ILE A 48 -2.29 -3.26 9.29
C ILE A 48 -2.97 -4.39 8.55
N VAL A 49 -3.74 -5.20 9.29
CA VAL A 49 -4.61 -6.22 8.73
C VAL A 49 -6.05 -5.89 9.12
N ALA A 50 -6.95 -5.93 8.15
CA ALA A 50 -8.37 -5.72 8.36
C ALA A 50 -9.09 -7.05 8.42
N TYR A 51 -10.04 -7.16 9.33
CA TYR A 51 -10.84 -8.36 9.55
C TYR A 51 -12.32 -8.08 9.41
N SER A 52 -13.02 -9.00 8.75
CA SER A 52 -14.47 -9.09 8.79
C SER A 52 -14.79 -10.33 9.62
N GLY A 53 -15.28 -10.12 10.86
CA GLY A 53 -15.36 -11.22 11.83
C GLY A 53 -13.97 -11.77 12.11
N THR A 54 -13.75 -13.05 11.85
CA THR A 54 -12.45 -13.70 12.03
C THR A 54 -11.66 -13.85 10.73
N THR A 55 -12.20 -13.36 9.61
CA THR A 55 -11.57 -13.48 8.30
C THR A 55 -10.71 -12.26 8.01
N ALA A 56 -9.44 -12.46 7.71
CA ALA A 56 -8.55 -11.40 7.24
C ALA A 56 -8.93 -11.05 5.79
N VAL A 57 -9.34 -9.82 5.54
CA VAL A 57 -9.93 -9.42 4.25
C VAL A 57 -9.11 -8.36 3.51
N GLY A 58 -8.16 -7.73 4.17
CA GLY A 58 -7.32 -6.72 3.53
C GLY A 58 -6.12 -6.37 4.37
N CYS A 59 -5.15 -5.72 3.76
CA CYS A 59 -3.93 -5.29 4.43
C CYS A 59 -3.35 -4.05 3.79
N GLY A 60 -2.42 -3.45 4.49
CA GLY A 60 -1.59 -2.37 4.00
C GLY A 60 -0.41 -2.18 4.94
N ALA A 61 0.59 -1.47 4.47
CA ALA A 61 1.81 -1.26 5.22
C ALA A 61 2.48 0.02 4.79
N PHE A 62 3.44 0.47 5.59
CA PHE A 62 4.36 1.49 5.13
C PHE A 62 5.78 1.19 5.59
N ARG A 63 6.73 1.78 4.89
CA ARG A 63 8.12 1.83 5.32
C ARG A 63 8.58 3.28 5.41
N ARG A 64 9.50 3.55 6.31
CA ARG A 64 10.14 4.85 6.37
C ARG A 64 10.97 5.05 5.10
N LYS A 65 10.73 6.12 4.38
CA LYS A 65 11.47 6.47 3.17
C LYS A 65 12.52 7.53 3.46
N GLU A 66 12.10 8.56 4.18
CA GLU A 66 12.94 9.67 4.64
C GLU A 66 12.49 10.05 6.05
N GLN A 67 13.16 11.03 6.66
CA GLN A 67 12.90 11.37 8.06
C GLN A 67 11.43 11.63 8.37
N ARG A 68 10.70 12.30 7.47
CA ARG A 68 9.30 12.68 7.69
C ARG A 68 8.35 12.07 6.67
N THR A 69 8.84 11.15 5.85
CA THR A 69 8.06 10.57 4.74
C THR A 69 8.02 9.06 4.87
N VAL A 70 6.83 8.51 4.72
CA VAL A 70 6.64 7.06 4.62
C VAL A 70 6.13 6.70 3.24
N GLU A 71 6.51 5.52 2.78
CA GLU A 71 6.01 4.96 1.53
C GLU A 71 4.96 3.89 1.84
N ILE A 72 3.75 4.10 1.35
CA ILE A 72 2.65 3.12 1.47
C ILE A 72 2.95 1.95 0.54
N LYS A 73 2.83 0.75 1.06
CA LYS A 73 3.12 -0.48 0.32
C LYS A 73 2.12 -1.57 0.69
N ARG A 74 1.99 -2.56 -0.20
CA ARG A 74 1.27 -3.81 0.06
C ARG A 74 -0.22 -3.59 0.37
N MET A 75 -0.84 -2.55 -0.20
CA MET A 75 -2.27 -2.33 -0.09
C MET A 75 -3.02 -3.39 -0.90
N TYR A 76 -3.88 -4.14 -0.23
CA TYR A 76 -4.65 -5.20 -0.88
C TYR A 76 -5.95 -5.46 -0.14
N THR A 77 -7.01 -5.70 -0.89
CA THR A 77 -8.30 -6.15 -0.36
C THR A 77 -8.73 -7.35 -1.18
N LEU A 78 -9.18 -8.41 -0.53
CA LEU A 78 -9.70 -9.58 -1.22
C LEU A 78 -10.83 -9.15 -2.17
N PRO A 79 -10.90 -9.72 -3.40
CA PRO A 79 -11.88 -9.29 -4.41
C PRO A 79 -13.32 -9.26 -3.89
N GLU A 80 -13.72 -10.26 -3.10
CA GLU A 80 -15.08 -10.37 -2.57
C GLU A 80 -15.46 -9.26 -1.61
N TYR A 81 -14.46 -8.56 -1.06
CA TYR A 81 -14.66 -7.52 -0.04
C TYR A 81 -14.38 -6.11 -0.56
N ARG A 82 -14.18 -5.96 -1.87
CA ARG A 82 -13.91 -4.65 -2.47
C ARG A 82 -15.17 -3.80 -2.53
N GLN A 83 -14.99 -2.48 -2.68
CA GLN A 83 -16.07 -1.49 -2.74
C GLN A 83 -16.90 -1.39 -1.46
N GLN A 84 -16.30 -1.75 -0.33
CA GLN A 84 -16.92 -1.67 0.99
C GLN A 84 -16.18 -0.71 1.93
N GLY A 85 -15.23 0.07 1.39
CA GLY A 85 -14.48 1.05 2.17
C GLY A 85 -13.31 0.47 2.97
N ILE A 86 -12.93 -0.78 2.74
CA ILE A 86 -11.86 -1.43 3.51
C ILE A 86 -10.49 -0.81 3.21
N ALA A 87 -10.15 -0.64 1.93
CA ALA A 87 -8.89 -0.01 1.54
C ALA A 87 -8.79 1.40 2.10
N ARG A 88 -9.87 2.17 2.05
CA ARG A 88 -9.93 3.52 2.59
C ARG A 88 -9.67 3.53 4.10
N ALA A 89 -10.28 2.60 4.83
CA ALA A 89 -10.09 2.49 6.27
C ALA A 89 -8.66 2.09 6.62
N ILE A 90 -8.08 1.14 5.90
CA ILE A 90 -6.70 0.72 6.11
C ILE A 90 -5.75 1.90 5.88
N LEU A 91 -5.92 2.62 4.76
CA LEU A 91 -5.06 3.74 4.42
C LEU A 91 -5.16 4.86 5.47
N ALA A 92 -6.38 5.20 5.89
CA ALA A 92 -6.58 6.20 6.94
C ALA A 92 -5.89 5.80 8.25
N ALA A 93 -5.95 4.53 8.61
CA ALA A 93 -5.29 4.02 9.82
C ALA A 93 -3.76 4.06 9.69
N LEU A 94 -3.21 3.78 8.51
CA LEU A 94 -1.78 3.90 8.25
C LEU A 94 -1.34 5.37 8.34
N GLU A 95 -2.11 6.28 7.78
CA GLU A 95 -1.83 7.71 7.83
C GLU A 95 -1.81 8.21 9.28
N ALA A 96 -2.79 7.81 10.08
CA ALA A 96 -2.85 8.16 11.50
C ALA A 96 -1.64 7.61 12.26
N TRP A 97 -1.25 6.38 11.98
CA TRP A 97 -0.07 5.77 12.59
C TRP A 97 1.20 6.50 12.20
N ALA A 98 1.34 6.89 10.92
CA ALA A 98 2.48 7.67 10.46
C ALA A 98 2.58 9.01 11.21
N VAL A 99 1.47 9.70 11.41
CA VAL A 99 1.43 10.96 12.17
C VAL A 99 1.87 10.73 13.61
N GLU A 100 1.40 9.66 14.25
CA GLU A 100 1.82 9.30 15.62
C GLU A 100 3.34 9.13 15.73
N LEU A 101 3.97 8.63 14.65
CA LEU A 101 5.42 8.41 14.61
C LEU A 101 6.21 9.64 14.14
N GLY A 102 5.54 10.77 13.91
CA GLY A 102 6.18 12.02 13.53
C GLY A 102 6.36 12.26 12.04
N HIS A 103 5.73 11.45 11.20
CA HIS A 103 5.81 11.64 9.75
C HIS A 103 4.75 12.61 9.27
N THR A 104 5.08 13.35 8.21
CA THR A 104 4.22 14.43 7.68
C THR A 104 3.79 14.20 6.23
N GLU A 105 4.26 13.12 5.61
CA GLU A 105 3.93 12.84 4.21
C GLU A 105 3.88 11.35 3.93
N CYS A 106 2.88 10.93 3.17
CA CYS A 106 2.81 9.59 2.59
C CYS A 106 3.05 9.69 1.10
N ILE A 107 3.89 8.80 0.56
CA ILE A 107 4.08 8.66 -0.88
C ILE A 107 3.83 7.20 -1.25
N LEU A 108 3.56 6.97 -2.53
CA LEU A 108 3.36 5.61 -3.04
C LEU A 108 3.61 5.56 -4.54
N GLU A 109 3.84 4.34 -5.01
CA GLU A 109 3.94 4.06 -6.43
C GLU A 109 2.90 3.00 -6.78
N THR A 110 2.30 3.13 -7.96
CA THR A 110 1.43 2.11 -8.53
C THR A 110 1.72 1.98 -10.02
N GLY A 111 1.60 0.76 -10.55
CA GLY A 111 1.77 0.52 -11.98
C GLY A 111 0.62 1.09 -12.78
N VAL A 112 0.89 1.51 -14.02
CA VAL A 112 -0.12 2.12 -14.90
C VAL A 112 -1.25 1.16 -15.25
N ASN A 113 -1.03 -0.16 -15.10
CA ASN A 113 -2.07 -1.16 -15.34
C ASN A 113 -2.96 -1.41 -14.12
N GLN A 114 -2.66 -0.80 -12.98
CA GLN A 114 -3.45 -0.91 -11.75
C GLN A 114 -4.57 0.14 -11.78
N VAL A 115 -5.55 -0.06 -12.66
CA VAL A 115 -6.58 0.95 -12.93
C VAL A 115 -7.43 1.30 -11.71
N GLU A 116 -7.70 0.33 -10.84
CA GLU A 116 -8.47 0.58 -9.62
C GLU A 116 -7.70 1.46 -8.64
N ALA A 117 -6.40 1.20 -8.50
CA ALA A 117 -5.52 2.01 -7.64
C ALA A 117 -5.41 3.43 -8.17
N LEU A 118 -5.22 3.60 -9.48
CA LEU A 118 -5.13 4.91 -10.11
C LEU A 118 -6.40 5.74 -9.89
N ALA A 119 -7.57 5.10 -9.83
CA ALA A 119 -8.82 5.76 -9.54
C ALA A 119 -9.01 6.03 -8.05
N PHE A 120 -8.51 5.14 -7.20
CA PHE A 120 -8.72 5.20 -5.75
C PHE A 120 -7.91 6.32 -5.07
N TYR A 121 -6.60 6.39 -5.35
CA TYR A 121 -5.74 7.30 -4.59
C TYR A 121 -6.12 8.78 -4.71
N PRO A 122 -6.47 9.31 -5.88
CA PRO A 122 -6.96 10.69 -5.96
C PRO A 122 -8.21 10.95 -5.12
N LYS A 123 -9.10 9.97 -5.00
CA LYS A 123 -10.34 10.11 -4.22
C LYS A 123 -10.08 10.23 -2.71
N VAL A 124 -8.93 9.77 -2.25
CA VAL A 124 -8.58 9.82 -0.82
C VAL A 124 -7.48 10.85 -0.53
N GLY A 125 -7.28 11.79 -1.46
CA GLY A 125 -6.46 12.98 -1.23
C GLY A 125 -5.04 12.90 -1.75
N TYR A 126 -4.68 11.87 -2.50
CA TYR A 126 -3.36 11.76 -3.10
C TYR A 126 -3.30 12.50 -4.43
N VAL A 127 -2.19 13.16 -4.66
CA VAL A 127 -1.94 13.91 -5.91
C VAL A 127 -0.70 13.35 -6.61
N PRO A 128 -0.64 13.45 -7.95
CA PRO A 128 0.56 13.02 -8.68
C PRO A 128 1.79 13.79 -8.21
N ILE A 129 2.91 13.07 -8.07
CA ILE A 129 4.22 13.65 -7.75
C ILE A 129 5.25 13.11 -8.73
N PRO A 130 6.43 13.75 -8.83
CA PRO A 130 7.54 13.20 -9.62
C PRO A 130 7.91 11.80 -9.13
N LYS A 131 8.35 10.95 -10.06
CA LYS A 131 8.79 9.60 -9.70
C LYS A 131 9.97 9.66 -8.76
N PHE A 132 9.89 8.89 -7.68
CA PHE A 132 10.94 8.81 -6.68
C PHE A 132 11.73 7.50 -6.81
N PRO A 133 12.96 7.43 -6.27
CA PRO A 133 13.73 6.18 -6.34
C PRO A 133 12.99 5.02 -5.66
N PRO A 134 13.02 3.80 -6.22
CA PRO A 134 13.79 3.39 -7.40
C PRO A 134 13.02 3.47 -8.72
N TYR A 135 11.92 4.21 -8.77
CA TYR A 135 10.98 4.22 -9.90
C TYR A 135 11.26 5.31 -10.94
N GLU A 136 12.33 6.08 -10.79
CA GLU A 136 12.61 7.26 -11.61
C GLU A 136 12.66 6.97 -13.12
N LYS A 137 13.15 5.77 -13.49
CA LYS A 137 13.24 5.35 -14.88
C LYS A 137 12.17 4.31 -15.26
N ALA A 138 11.23 4.04 -14.39
CA ALA A 138 10.18 3.06 -14.64
C ALA A 138 9.05 3.71 -15.44
N GLU A 139 8.98 3.43 -16.74
CA GLU A 139 8.00 4.04 -17.64
C GLU A 139 6.56 3.76 -17.22
N ASN A 140 6.32 2.57 -16.67
CA ASN A 140 4.98 2.09 -16.33
C ASN A 140 4.61 2.32 -14.86
N SER A 141 5.27 3.28 -14.20
CA SER A 141 4.98 3.64 -12.81
C SER A 141 4.33 5.02 -12.73
N SER A 142 3.40 5.15 -11.79
CA SER A 142 2.81 6.44 -11.40
C SER A 142 3.05 6.62 -9.90
N CYS A 143 3.49 7.82 -9.52
CA CYS A 143 3.75 8.13 -8.11
C CYS A 143 2.79 9.20 -7.61
N PHE A 144 2.39 9.04 -6.36
CA PHE A 144 1.43 9.92 -5.68
C PHE A 144 1.93 10.28 -4.30
N GLY A 145 1.46 11.41 -3.79
CA GLY A 145 1.81 11.84 -2.45
C GLY A 145 0.66 12.58 -1.78
N LYS A 146 0.70 12.59 -0.45
CA LYS A 146 -0.30 13.28 0.36
C LYS A 146 0.39 13.85 1.59
N LYS A 147 0.17 15.14 1.84
CA LYS A 147 0.60 15.78 3.09
C LYS A 147 -0.34 15.36 4.21
N LEU A 148 0.25 15.02 5.36
CA LEU A 148 -0.51 14.64 6.54
C LEU A 148 -0.62 15.84 7.48
N TYR A 149 -1.81 16.05 8.03
CA TYR A 149 -2.06 17.13 8.98
C TYR A 149 -2.26 16.55 10.37
N ILE A 150 -1.71 17.23 11.34
CA ILE A 150 -1.78 16.84 12.76
C ILE A 150 -2.99 17.53 13.40
#